data_e7aa5f545a1630724901c301e3d636eb
#
_entry.id   e7aa5f545a1630724901c301e3d636eb
#
_cell.length_a   1.000
_cell.length_b   1.000
_cell.length_c   1.000
_cell.angle_alpha   90.00
_cell.angle_beta   90.00
_cell.angle_gamma   90.00
#
_symmetry.space_group_name_H-M   'P 1'
#
loop_
_entity.id
_entity.type
_entity.pdbx_description
1 polymer ?
#
loop_
_entity_poly.entity_id
_entity_poly.type
_entity_poly.pdbx_seq_one_letter_code
_entity_poly.pdbx_strand_id
1 'polypeptide(L)'
;AIVKNTPVKKESAFPVLNRISHTRETFFKTPFEVVNIPKPNNSAYTAHALNNHMDLPWFENPPGYQFLHCLVNAAEGGDSSAVDAFSVADYLRKNEKEIFDTLVKVPLKFRDKDYTQELHRSFYAPAISLTKDGDFNDIRFSVATMDALDCHPDEMEKVYKAHHRFGNLLHDDKFIIKFRLEPGDIFSFNNRRLLHGRTEFDPNSGHRHLQGYYMDRDEIIGRLNYLKK
;
A
#
# COMPACT_ATOMS: atom_id res chain seq x y z
N ALA A 1 -2.45 -6.98 -11.02
CA ALA A 1 -3.11 -7.07 -12.33
C ALA A 1 -3.69 -5.72 -12.72
N ILE A 2 -3.93 -5.50 -14.01
CA ILE A 2 -4.67 -4.33 -14.51
C ILE A 2 -5.89 -4.85 -15.28
N VAL A 3 -7.09 -4.45 -14.84
CA VAL A 3 -8.33 -4.67 -15.57
C VAL A 3 -8.52 -3.47 -16.49
N LYS A 4 -8.74 -3.73 -17.78
CA LYS A 4 -8.88 -2.72 -18.82
C LYS A 4 -10.35 -2.45 -19.18
N ASN A 5 -10.60 -1.31 -19.80
CA ASN A 5 -11.89 -0.96 -20.41
C ASN A 5 -13.07 -0.87 -19.41
N THR A 6 -12.81 -0.54 -18.15
CA THR A 6 -13.88 -0.21 -17.22
C THR A 6 -14.42 1.20 -17.56
N PRO A 7 -15.74 1.44 -17.51
CA PRO A 7 -16.27 2.77 -17.81
C PRO A 7 -15.67 3.85 -16.90
N VAL A 8 -15.32 5.01 -17.47
CA VAL A 8 -14.71 6.15 -16.76
C VAL A 8 -15.73 6.99 -15.98
N LYS A 9 -16.63 6.35 -15.28
CA LYS A 9 -17.66 6.95 -14.45
C LYS A 9 -17.46 6.58 -13.00
N LYS A 10 -17.77 7.50 -12.09
CA LYS A 10 -17.73 7.20 -10.64
C LYS A 10 -18.51 5.92 -10.34
N GLU A 11 -17.94 5.11 -9.44
CA GLU A 11 -18.52 3.87 -8.94
C GLU A 11 -18.67 2.74 -9.98
N SER A 12 -18.25 2.95 -11.24
CA SER A 12 -18.39 1.94 -12.30
C SER A 12 -17.44 0.73 -12.13
N ALA A 13 -16.54 0.76 -11.16
CA ALA A 13 -15.76 -0.41 -10.79
C ALA A 13 -16.55 -1.47 -9.99
N PHE A 14 -17.63 -1.10 -9.28
CA PHE A 14 -18.42 -2.04 -8.48
C PHE A 14 -18.90 -3.29 -9.22
N PRO A 15 -19.40 -3.23 -10.46
CA PRO A 15 -19.80 -4.44 -11.19
C PRO A 15 -18.66 -5.46 -11.36
N VAL A 16 -17.41 -4.99 -11.51
CA VAL A 16 -16.22 -5.85 -11.59
C VAL A 16 -15.87 -6.39 -10.21
N LEU A 17 -15.82 -5.51 -9.21
CA LEU A 17 -15.40 -5.84 -7.84
C LEU A 17 -16.37 -6.82 -7.17
N ASN A 18 -17.67 -6.63 -7.33
CA ASN A 18 -18.72 -7.49 -6.76
C ASN A 18 -18.71 -8.92 -7.35
N ARG A 19 -18.05 -9.15 -8.49
CA ARG A 19 -17.81 -10.51 -8.99
C ARG A 19 -16.73 -11.24 -8.18
N ILE A 20 -15.84 -10.49 -7.52
CA ILE A 20 -14.78 -11.05 -6.69
C ILE A 20 -15.34 -11.27 -5.28
N SER A 21 -15.66 -10.20 -4.56
CA SER A 21 -16.29 -10.23 -3.23
C SER A 21 -16.78 -8.85 -2.81
N HIS A 22 -17.14 -8.69 -1.53
CA HIS A 22 -17.58 -7.45 -0.95
C HIS A 22 -16.43 -6.47 -0.77
N THR A 23 -16.68 -5.19 -1.11
CA THR A 23 -15.74 -4.12 -0.79
C THR A 23 -15.80 -3.77 0.69
N ARG A 24 -14.64 -3.50 1.28
CA ARG A 24 -14.51 -3.05 2.66
C ARG A 24 -14.68 -1.54 2.73
N GLU A 25 -15.64 -1.08 3.51
CA GLU A 25 -15.74 0.32 3.88
C GLU A 25 -14.72 0.67 4.98
N THR A 26 -14.08 1.82 4.86
CA THR A 26 -13.20 2.39 5.88
C THR A 26 -13.68 3.80 6.20
N PHE A 27 -12.99 4.50 7.12
CA PHE A 27 -13.28 5.91 7.40
C PHE A 27 -13.07 6.83 6.17
N PHE A 28 -12.38 6.37 5.13
CA PHE A 28 -12.31 7.04 3.83
C PHE A 28 -13.54 6.81 2.96
N LYS A 29 -14.51 5.98 3.40
CA LYS A 29 -15.66 5.48 2.65
C LYS A 29 -15.28 4.44 1.59
N THR A 30 -16.25 4.02 0.76
CA THR A 30 -16.03 3.18 -0.41
C THR A 30 -16.97 3.60 -1.53
N PRO A 31 -16.47 4.03 -2.71
CA PRO A 31 -15.06 4.28 -3.01
C PRO A 31 -14.49 5.47 -2.22
N PHE A 32 -13.17 5.50 -2.04
CA PHE A 32 -12.47 6.71 -1.61
C PHE A 32 -11.88 7.43 -2.83
N GLU A 33 -11.83 8.74 -2.74
CA GLU A 33 -11.35 9.58 -3.84
C GLU A 33 -9.83 9.80 -3.73
N VAL A 34 -9.10 9.70 -4.83
CA VAL A 34 -7.68 10.04 -4.93
C VAL A 34 -7.55 11.18 -5.93
N VAL A 35 -7.62 12.39 -5.43
CA VAL A 35 -7.63 13.63 -6.21
C VAL A 35 -6.88 14.71 -5.44
N ASN A 36 -6.17 15.58 -6.16
CA ASN A 36 -5.51 16.72 -5.53
C ASN A 36 -6.56 17.74 -5.04
N ILE A 37 -6.50 18.07 -3.74
CA ILE A 37 -7.42 19.02 -3.12
C ILE A 37 -6.67 20.14 -2.39
N PRO A 38 -7.25 21.36 -2.29
CA PRO A 38 -6.70 22.41 -1.44
C PRO A 38 -6.69 21.98 0.04
N LYS A 39 -5.61 22.28 0.77
CA LYS A 39 -5.42 21.96 2.20
C LYS A 39 -5.63 20.47 2.50
N PRO A 40 -4.82 19.58 1.90
CA PRO A 40 -4.96 18.16 2.09
C PRO A 40 -4.61 17.74 3.52
N ASN A 41 -5.38 16.80 4.07
CA ASN A 41 -5.10 16.14 5.36
C ASN A 41 -4.38 14.78 5.17
N ASN A 42 -4.15 14.37 3.92
CA ASN A 42 -3.48 13.12 3.58
C ASN A 42 -2.57 13.33 2.36
N SER A 43 -1.42 12.66 2.34
CA SER A 43 -0.46 12.75 1.23
C SER A 43 -1.02 12.27 -0.11
N ALA A 44 -1.99 11.36 -0.11
CA ALA A 44 -2.68 10.90 -1.32
C ALA A 44 -3.44 12.03 -2.05
N TYR A 45 -3.81 13.09 -1.32
CA TYR A 45 -4.52 14.25 -1.86
C TYR A 45 -3.59 15.40 -2.28
N THR A 46 -2.28 15.16 -2.32
CA THR A 46 -1.27 16.12 -2.79
C THR A 46 -0.79 15.79 -4.20
N ALA A 47 -0.06 16.70 -4.82
CA ALA A 47 0.63 16.45 -6.09
C ALA A 47 2.03 15.84 -5.91
N HIS A 48 2.57 15.82 -4.69
CA HIS A 48 3.90 15.30 -4.40
C HIS A 48 4.03 13.80 -4.68
N ALA A 49 5.26 13.36 -4.92
CA ALA A 49 5.57 11.93 -5.03
C ALA A 49 5.16 11.17 -3.76
N LEU A 50 4.64 9.97 -3.95
CA LEU A 50 4.36 9.03 -2.88
C LEU A 50 5.36 7.87 -2.96
N ASN A 51 6.18 7.72 -1.93
CA ASN A 51 7.08 6.58 -1.81
C ASN A 51 6.28 5.28 -1.78
N ASN A 52 6.92 4.18 -2.21
CA ASN A 52 6.29 2.87 -2.16
C ASN A 52 5.89 2.51 -0.73
N HIS A 53 4.61 2.23 -0.51
CA HIS A 53 4.00 1.99 0.79
C HIS A 53 2.84 1.00 0.66
N MET A 54 2.43 0.43 1.78
CA MET A 54 1.11 -0.20 1.92
C MET A 54 0.11 0.80 2.50
N ASP A 55 -1.15 0.61 2.20
CA ASP A 55 -2.22 1.40 2.81
C ASP A 55 -2.61 0.85 4.19
N LEU A 56 -2.90 1.78 5.11
CA LEU A 56 -3.46 1.52 6.44
C LEU A 56 -2.61 0.59 7.33
N PRO A 57 -1.27 0.76 7.41
CA PRO A 57 -0.41 -0.12 8.21
C PRO A 57 -0.67 -0.01 9.73
N TRP A 58 -1.35 1.04 10.18
CA TRP A 58 -1.74 1.24 11.57
C TRP A 58 -3.03 0.51 11.98
N PHE A 59 -3.67 -0.21 11.07
CA PHE A 59 -4.77 -1.11 11.43
C PHE A 59 -4.21 -2.45 11.93
N GLU A 60 -4.86 -3.06 12.90
CA GLU A 60 -4.59 -4.44 13.30
C GLU A 60 -4.71 -5.36 12.09
N ASN A 61 -5.83 -5.26 11.37
CA ASN A 61 -6.09 -5.93 10.10
C ASN A 61 -6.13 -4.92 8.95
N PRO A 62 -4.99 -4.60 8.30
CA PRO A 62 -5.00 -3.79 7.10
C PRO A 62 -5.82 -4.43 5.97
N PRO A 63 -6.35 -3.66 5.02
CA PRO A 63 -6.99 -4.23 3.83
C PRO A 63 -6.10 -5.26 3.15
N GLY A 64 -6.68 -6.38 2.75
CA GLY A 64 -5.96 -7.44 2.06
C GLY A 64 -5.61 -7.06 0.64
N TYR A 65 -6.55 -6.43 -0.06
CA TYR A 65 -6.41 -6.05 -1.46
C TYR A 65 -6.90 -4.62 -1.69
N GLN A 66 -6.25 -3.98 -2.65
CA GLN A 66 -6.60 -2.62 -3.09
C GLN A 66 -6.84 -2.61 -4.60
N PHE A 67 -7.76 -1.74 -5.01
CA PHE A 67 -8.13 -1.51 -6.39
C PHE A 67 -8.14 0.00 -6.63
N LEU A 68 -7.38 0.46 -7.61
CA LEU A 68 -7.30 1.87 -7.99
C LEU A 68 -7.87 2.02 -9.40
N HIS A 69 -9.07 2.56 -9.51
CA HIS A 69 -9.75 2.81 -10.77
C HIS A 69 -9.41 4.21 -11.29
N CYS A 70 -8.79 4.30 -12.43
CA CYS A 70 -8.44 5.55 -13.08
C CYS A 70 -9.65 6.12 -13.84
N LEU A 71 -10.13 7.27 -13.40
CA LEU A 71 -11.19 8.02 -14.06
C LEU A 71 -10.62 9.06 -15.03
N VAL A 72 -9.59 9.79 -14.58
CA VAL A 72 -8.90 10.81 -15.37
C VAL A 72 -7.41 10.78 -15.02
N ASN A 73 -6.54 10.87 -16.00
CA ASN A 73 -5.10 10.97 -15.80
C ASN A 73 -4.46 11.83 -16.91
N ALA A 74 -4.86 13.10 -16.96
CA ALA A 74 -4.40 14.07 -17.95
C ALA A 74 -3.18 14.89 -17.48
N ALA A 75 -2.83 14.83 -16.18
CA ALA A 75 -1.70 15.56 -15.63
C ALA A 75 -0.35 15.02 -16.16
N GLU A 76 0.64 15.88 -16.30
CA GLU A 76 2.02 15.48 -16.55
C GLU A 76 2.65 14.88 -15.29
N GLY A 77 3.31 13.73 -15.42
CA GLY A 77 3.76 12.91 -14.28
C GLY A 77 2.64 12.08 -13.67
N GLY A 78 2.78 11.71 -12.40
CA GLY A 78 1.79 10.92 -11.68
C GLY A 78 1.76 9.44 -12.08
N ASP A 79 2.86 8.94 -12.64
CA ASP A 79 2.99 7.53 -12.98
C ASP A 79 2.96 6.66 -11.72
N SER A 80 2.27 5.56 -11.79
CA SER A 80 2.21 4.58 -10.72
C SER A 80 3.50 3.79 -10.63
N SER A 81 3.90 3.46 -9.41
CA SER A 81 4.99 2.51 -9.15
C SER A 81 4.48 1.34 -8.31
N ALA A 82 5.13 0.20 -8.47
CA ALA A 82 4.84 -0.98 -7.67
C ALA A 82 6.12 -1.80 -7.45
N VAL A 83 6.23 -2.40 -6.27
CA VAL A 83 7.32 -3.30 -5.90
C VAL A 83 6.76 -4.53 -5.19
N ASP A 84 7.17 -5.72 -5.62
CA ASP A 84 6.87 -6.96 -4.89
C ASP A 84 7.79 -7.05 -3.66
N ALA A 85 7.26 -6.60 -2.53
CA ALA A 85 8.03 -6.56 -1.29
C ALA A 85 8.39 -7.95 -0.75
N PHE A 86 7.69 -9.01 -1.15
CA PHE A 86 8.12 -10.39 -0.85
C PHE A 86 9.41 -10.74 -1.58
N SER A 87 9.58 -10.29 -2.82
CA SER A 87 10.84 -10.49 -3.56
C SER A 87 12.01 -9.76 -2.91
N VAL A 88 11.79 -8.54 -2.40
CA VAL A 88 12.80 -7.79 -1.64
C VAL A 88 13.10 -8.46 -0.30
N ALA A 89 12.08 -8.94 0.41
CA ALA A 89 12.26 -9.68 1.66
C ALA A 89 13.02 -11.00 1.45
N ASP A 90 12.77 -11.72 0.34
CA ASP A 90 13.49 -12.94 -0.02
C ASP A 90 14.97 -12.66 -0.38
N TYR A 91 15.21 -11.53 -1.05
CA TYR A 91 16.59 -11.07 -1.27
C TYR A 91 17.33 -10.85 0.05
N LEU A 92 16.71 -10.16 1.03
CA LEU A 92 17.29 -9.95 2.36
C LEU A 92 17.49 -11.28 3.10
N ARG A 93 16.51 -12.18 3.05
CA ARG A 93 16.60 -13.51 3.67
C ARG A 93 17.82 -14.29 3.19
N LYS A 94 18.12 -14.20 1.89
CA LYS A 94 19.23 -14.93 1.25
C LYS A 94 20.59 -14.26 1.41
N ASN A 95 20.65 -12.92 1.42
CA ASN A 95 21.90 -12.17 1.28
C ASN A 95 22.28 -11.35 2.51
N GLU A 96 21.30 -10.95 3.34
CA GLU A 96 21.47 -10.02 4.46
C GLU A 96 20.68 -10.50 5.69
N LYS A 97 21.00 -11.70 6.16
CA LYS A 97 20.22 -12.43 7.18
C LYS A 97 19.98 -11.62 8.46
N GLU A 98 20.97 -10.87 8.94
CA GLU A 98 20.82 -10.07 10.16
C GLU A 98 19.77 -8.96 10.00
N ILE A 99 19.76 -8.29 8.83
CA ILE A 99 18.76 -7.30 8.46
C ILE A 99 17.37 -7.95 8.41
N PHE A 100 17.27 -9.08 7.72
CA PHE A 100 16.02 -9.84 7.61
C PHE A 100 15.47 -10.25 8.97
N ASP A 101 16.32 -10.87 9.81
CA ASP A 101 15.92 -11.33 11.16
C ASP A 101 15.44 -10.16 12.05
N THR A 102 16.07 -8.99 11.93
CA THR A 102 15.64 -7.79 12.65
C THR A 102 14.26 -7.34 12.22
N LEU A 103 13.98 -7.28 10.91
CA LEU A 103 12.70 -6.87 10.35
C LEU A 103 11.56 -7.86 10.66
N VAL A 104 11.89 -9.13 10.91
CA VAL A 104 10.92 -10.17 11.32
C VAL A 104 10.65 -10.11 12.83
N LYS A 105 11.67 -9.82 13.65
CA LYS A 105 11.57 -9.96 15.12
C LYS A 105 11.09 -8.70 15.82
N VAL A 106 11.52 -7.52 15.34
CA VAL A 106 11.27 -6.27 16.05
C VAL A 106 10.00 -5.61 15.50
N PRO A 107 8.93 -5.48 16.33
CA PRO A 107 7.74 -4.77 15.90
C PRO A 107 8.02 -3.27 15.80
N LEU A 108 7.54 -2.68 14.73
CA LEU A 108 7.53 -1.24 14.51
C LEU A 108 6.15 -0.69 14.80
N LYS A 109 6.07 0.53 15.32
CA LYS A 109 4.82 1.23 15.53
C LYS A 109 4.44 2.01 14.28
N PHE A 110 3.25 1.75 13.78
CA PHE A 110 2.61 2.56 12.75
C PHE A 110 1.48 3.35 13.36
N ARG A 111 1.33 4.62 12.97
CA ARG A 111 0.30 5.50 13.51
C ARG A 111 -0.37 6.37 12.47
N ASP A 112 -1.57 6.77 12.80
CA ASP A 112 -2.35 7.79 12.13
C ASP A 112 -2.94 8.73 13.17
N LYS A 113 -2.78 10.04 12.95
CA LYS A 113 -3.35 11.09 13.79
C LYS A 113 -4.24 11.96 12.92
N ASP A 114 -5.52 11.72 13.00
CA ASP A 114 -6.53 12.52 12.32
C ASP A 114 -7.22 13.46 13.33
N TYR A 115 -6.76 14.69 13.35
CA TYR A 115 -7.32 15.72 14.24
C TYR A 115 -8.71 16.17 13.80
N THR A 116 -9.11 15.93 12.56
CA THR A 116 -10.44 16.30 12.06
C THR A 116 -11.52 15.31 12.51
N GLN A 117 -11.11 14.08 12.79
CA GLN A 117 -11.97 13.01 13.31
C GLN A 117 -11.76 12.73 14.80
N GLU A 118 -10.85 13.48 15.44
CA GLU A 118 -10.46 13.29 16.86
C GLU A 118 -9.97 11.86 17.15
N LEU A 119 -9.26 11.24 16.20
CA LEU A 119 -8.80 9.86 16.27
C LEU A 119 -7.28 9.76 16.19
N HIS A 120 -6.73 8.99 17.12
CA HIS A 120 -5.35 8.53 17.10
C HIS A 120 -5.35 7.00 17.03
N ARG A 121 -4.90 6.47 15.90
CA ARG A 121 -4.81 5.03 15.65
C ARG A 121 -3.36 4.62 15.66
N SER A 122 -3.05 3.47 16.24
CA SER A 122 -1.72 2.90 16.13
C SER A 122 -1.74 1.39 16.27
N PHE A 123 -0.78 0.73 15.64
CA PHE A 123 -0.59 -0.70 15.76
C PHE A 123 0.90 -1.05 15.69
N TYR A 124 1.31 -2.06 16.47
CA TYR A 124 2.67 -2.61 16.47
C TYR A 124 2.71 -3.90 15.66
N ALA A 125 3.58 -3.96 14.68
CA ALA A 125 3.82 -5.17 13.91
C ALA A 125 5.24 -5.18 13.32
N PRO A 126 5.82 -6.36 13.07
CA PRO A 126 7.08 -6.45 12.34
C PRO A 126 6.90 -5.97 10.90
N ALA A 127 7.99 -5.47 10.29
CA ALA A 127 7.97 -5.08 8.89
C ALA A 127 7.77 -6.28 7.96
N ILE A 128 8.27 -7.45 8.35
CA ILE A 128 8.11 -8.72 7.63
C ILE A 128 7.44 -9.72 8.56
N SER A 129 6.28 -10.22 8.18
CA SER A 129 5.56 -11.26 8.92
C SER A 129 5.63 -12.59 8.17
N LEU A 130 5.85 -13.67 8.92
CA LEU A 130 5.94 -15.02 8.37
C LEU A 130 4.77 -15.88 8.87
N THR A 131 4.41 -16.90 8.08
CA THR A 131 3.53 -18.00 8.52
C THR A 131 4.28 -18.91 9.49
N LYS A 132 3.55 -19.84 10.11
CA LYS A 132 4.15 -20.89 10.96
C LYS A 132 5.17 -21.76 10.21
N ASP A 133 5.04 -21.89 8.91
CA ASP A 133 5.90 -22.69 8.04
C ASP A 133 7.09 -21.90 7.46
N GLY A 134 7.20 -20.59 7.84
CA GLY A 134 8.28 -19.71 7.41
C GLY A 134 8.05 -19.00 6.07
N ASP A 135 6.89 -19.16 5.46
CA ASP A 135 6.51 -18.44 4.24
C ASP A 135 6.17 -16.98 4.55
N PHE A 136 6.30 -16.11 3.55
CA PHE A 136 5.89 -14.71 3.70
C PHE A 136 4.38 -14.59 3.84
N ASN A 137 3.95 -13.91 4.89
CA ASN A 137 2.54 -13.67 5.17
C ASN A 137 2.13 -12.24 4.87
N ASP A 138 2.93 -11.27 5.32
CA ASP A 138 2.56 -9.85 5.33
C ASP A 138 3.80 -8.98 5.33
N ILE A 139 3.74 -7.84 4.63
CA ILE A 139 4.72 -6.77 4.72
C ILE A 139 4.03 -5.51 5.21
N ARG A 140 4.61 -4.87 6.23
CA ARG A 140 4.19 -3.53 6.69
C ARG A 140 5.30 -2.54 6.46
N PHE A 141 5.05 -1.61 5.57
CA PHE A 141 6.02 -0.56 5.26
C PHE A 141 5.31 0.72 4.81
N SER A 142 5.59 1.81 5.51
CA SER A 142 5.20 3.16 5.13
C SER A 142 6.03 4.15 5.94
N VAL A 143 6.92 4.87 5.28
CA VAL A 143 7.77 5.88 5.94
C VAL A 143 6.93 7.01 6.55
N ALA A 144 5.85 7.39 5.87
CA ALA A 144 4.99 8.49 6.31
C ALA A 144 4.22 8.20 7.62
N THR A 145 4.00 6.93 7.95
CA THR A 145 3.17 6.52 9.09
C THR A 145 3.92 5.74 10.17
N MET A 146 5.19 5.41 9.93
CA MET A 146 6.04 4.84 10.96
C MET A 146 6.26 5.87 12.07
N ASP A 147 6.02 5.47 13.32
CA ASP A 147 6.27 6.30 14.50
C ASP A 147 7.73 6.17 14.96
N ALA A 148 8.11 6.95 15.99
CA ALA A 148 9.39 6.77 16.65
C ALA A 148 9.54 5.31 17.12
N LEU A 149 10.77 4.80 17.09
CA LEU A 149 11.04 3.45 17.59
C LEU A 149 10.77 3.36 19.09
N ASP A 150 10.10 2.27 19.45
CA ASP A 150 9.81 1.88 20.82
C ASP A 150 10.45 0.50 21.06
N CYS A 151 11.77 0.51 21.20
CA CYS A 151 12.59 -0.66 21.45
C CYS A 151 13.72 -0.31 22.42
N HIS A 152 14.46 -1.34 22.91
CA HIS A 152 15.59 -1.08 23.81
C HIS A 152 16.62 -0.17 23.14
N PRO A 153 17.20 0.83 23.84
CA PRO A 153 18.16 1.78 23.27
C PRO A 153 19.32 1.12 22.52
N ASP A 154 19.82 -0.01 23.01
CA ASP A 154 20.93 -0.74 22.41
C ASP A 154 20.56 -1.42 21.06
N GLU A 155 19.26 -1.55 20.78
CA GLU A 155 18.77 -2.12 19.54
C GLU A 155 18.40 -1.06 18.48
N MET A 156 18.25 0.21 18.89
CA MET A 156 17.74 1.28 18.01
C MET A 156 18.52 1.41 16.72
N GLU A 157 19.86 1.47 16.82
CA GLU A 157 20.72 1.61 15.64
C GLU A 157 20.53 0.46 14.67
N LYS A 158 20.48 -0.77 15.18
CA LYS A 158 20.26 -1.98 14.40
C LYS A 158 18.91 -1.97 13.69
N VAL A 159 17.85 -1.55 14.38
CA VAL A 159 16.50 -1.47 13.83
C VAL A 159 16.40 -0.39 12.75
N TYR A 160 16.94 0.81 12.99
CA TYR A 160 17.00 1.87 11.98
C TYR A 160 17.79 1.45 10.75
N LYS A 161 18.95 0.82 10.94
CA LYS A 161 19.78 0.29 9.84
C LYS A 161 19.00 -0.73 9.01
N ALA A 162 18.29 -1.65 9.66
CA ALA A 162 17.50 -2.66 8.99
C ALA A 162 16.32 -2.03 8.20
N HIS A 163 15.59 -1.14 8.82
CA HIS A 163 14.48 -0.45 8.18
C HIS A 163 14.94 0.43 7.01
N HIS A 164 16.03 1.18 7.17
CA HIS A 164 16.61 2.00 6.12
C HIS A 164 17.11 1.15 4.93
N ARG A 165 17.79 0.01 5.23
CA ARG A 165 18.22 -0.91 4.19
C ARG A 165 17.05 -1.49 3.39
N PHE A 166 16.00 -1.90 4.09
CA PHE A 166 14.77 -2.38 3.46
C PHE A 166 14.13 -1.31 2.59
N GLY A 167 13.99 -0.09 3.11
CA GLY A 167 13.48 1.06 2.37
C GLY A 167 14.27 1.34 1.08
N ASN A 168 15.61 1.31 1.15
CA ASN A 168 16.46 1.52 -0.04
C ASN A 168 16.22 0.46 -1.11
N LEU A 169 16.09 -0.81 -0.71
CA LEU A 169 15.78 -1.90 -1.66
C LEU A 169 14.38 -1.77 -2.25
N LEU A 170 13.40 -1.35 -1.47
CA LEU A 170 12.03 -1.09 -1.93
C LEU A 170 11.93 0.10 -2.92
N HIS A 171 13.00 0.90 -3.02
CA HIS A 171 13.13 2.02 -3.97
C HIS A 171 14.23 1.79 -5.02
N ASP A 172 14.86 0.62 -5.06
CA ASP A 172 15.84 0.24 -6.07
C ASP A 172 15.13 -0.11 -7.40
N ASP A 173 15.56 0.53 -8.49
CA ASP A 173 14.94 0.37 -9.82
C ASP A 173 14.91 -1.08 -10.31
N LYS A 174 15.77 -1.96 -9.79
CA LYS A 174 15.75 -3.40 -10.13
C LYS A 174 14.53 -4.15 -9.61
N PHE A 175 13.83 -3.60 -8.59
CA PHE A 175 12.64 -4.21 -8.00
C PHE A 175 11.35 -3.46 -8.33
N ILE A 176 11.46 -2.23 -8.83
CA ILE A 176 10.31 -1.36 -9.11
C ILE A 176 9.87 -1.52 -10.55
N ILE A 177 8.57 -1.62 -10.75
CA ILE A 177 7.92 -1.37 -12.03
C ILE A 177 7.23 -0.02 -11.98
N LYS A 178 7.37 0.77 -13.06
CA LYS A 178 6.69 2.06 -13.24
C LYS A 178 5.77 1.95 -14.44
N PHE A 179 4.57 2.47 -14.34
CA PHE A 179 3.57 2.42 -15.41
C PHE A 179 2.56 3.55 -15.25
N ARG A 180 1.96 3.94 -16.37
CA ARG A 180 0.87 4.91 -16.37
C ARG A 180 -0.46 4.18 -16.40
N LEU A 181 -1.38 4.59 -15.53
CA LEU A 181 -2.77 4.15 -15.60
C LEU A 181 -3.52 5.04 -16.59
N GLU A 182 -4.20 4.41 -17.52
CA GLU A 182 -5.08 5.09 -18.46
C GLU A 182 -6.52 5.14 -17.93
N PRO A 183 -7.32 6.13 -18.33
CA PRO A 183 -8.74 6.16 -18.00
C PRO A 183 -9.43 4.83 -18.34
N GLY A 184 -10.14 4.25 -17.37
CA GLY A 184 -10.75 2.95 -17.49
C GLY A 184 -9.90 1.76 -17.02
N ASP A 185 -8.68 1.99 -16.56
CA ASP A 185 -7.86 0.97 -15.92
C ASP A 185 -8.23 0.82 -14.46
N ILE A 186 -8.26 -0.44 -13.95
CA ILE A 186 -8.27 -0.74 -12.52
C ILE A 186 -6.97 -1.47 -12.20
N PHE A 187 -6.09 -0.83 -11.44
CA PHE A 187 -4.92 -1.48 -10.87
C PHE A 187 -5.30 -2.23 -9.60
N SER A 188 -5.14 -3.55 -9.61
CA SER A 188 -5.55 -4.48 -8.55
C SER A 188 -4.33 -5.20 -7.99
N PHE A 189 -4.17 -5.19 -6.65
CA PHE A 189 -3.01 -5.80 -6.01
C PHE A 189 -3.28 -6.22 -4.56
N ASN A 190 -2.48 -7.16 -4.08
CA ASN A 190 -2.42 -7.56 -2.67
C ASN A 190 -1.65 -6.47 -1.89
N ASN A 191 -2.36 -5.69 -1.10
CA ASN A 191 -1.83 -4.59 -0.29
C ASN A 191 -0.85 -5.03 0.80
N ARG A 192 -0.88 -6.32 1.17
CA ARG A 192 0.02 -6.91 2.18
C ARG A 192 1.28 -7.53 1.59
N ARG A 193 1.43 -7.52 0.26
CA ARG A 193 2.58 -8.03 -0.47
C ARG A 193 3.22 -6.98 -1.35
N LEU A 194 2.41 -6.26 -2.11
CA LEU A 194 2.88 -5.29 -3.08
C LEU A 194 2.76 -3.90 -2.47
N LEU A 195 3.88 -3.19 -2.44
CA LEU A 195 3.87 -1.77 -2.11
C LEU A 195 3.68 -0.96 -3.37
N HIS A 196 2.95 0.11 -3.26
CA HIS A 196 2.63 0.99 -4.37
C HIS A 196 3.01 2.44 -4.07
N GLY A 197 3.23 3.19 -5.12
CA GLY A 197 3.60 4.59 -5.03
C GLY A 197 3.20 5.35 -6.29
N ARG A 198 3.65 6.59 -6.36
CA ARG A 198 3.34 7.48 -7.47
C ARG A 198 4.45 8.52 -7.61
N THR A 199 4.84 8.82 -8.84
CA THR A 199 5.70 9.97 -9.09
C THR A 199 4.95 11.28 -8.81
N GLU A 200 5.68 12.37 -8.61
CA GLU A 200 5.11 13.71 -8.58
C GLU A 200 4.39 14.02 -9.90
N PHE A 201 3.39 14.88 -9.86
CA PHE A 201 2.71 15.40 -11.05
C PHE A 201 2.47 16.90 -10.94
N ASP A 202 2.37 17.57 -12.09
CA ASP A 202 1.99 18.98 -12.13
C ASP A 202 0.46 19.12 -12.11
N PRO A 203 -0.13 19.63 -11.03
CA PRO A 203 -1.58 19.79 -10.91
C PRO A 203 -2.15 20.86 -11.87
N ASN A 204 -1.29 21.71 -12.48
CA ASN A 204 -1.71 22.73 -13.44
C ASN A 204 -1.69 22.22 -14.89
N SER A 205 -1.02 21.09 -15.17
CA SER A 205 -0.93 20.50 -16.52
C SER A 205 -2.16 19.71 -16.93
N GLY A 206 -3.00 19.28 -15.95
CA GLY A 206 -4.21 18.51 -16.21
C GLY A 206 -4.82 17.89 -14.96
N HIS A 207 -6.03 17.39 -15.13
CA HIS A 207 -6.74 16.75 -14.03
C HIS A 207 -6.31 15.30 -13.84
N ARG A 208 -6.19 14.88 -12.56
CA ARG A 208 -5.90 13.49 -12.16
C ARG A 208 -6.90 13.05 -11.10
N HIS A 209 -7.61 11.96 -11.38
CA HIS A 209 -8.66 11.47 -10.50
C HIS A 209 -8.75 9.95 -10.57
N LEU A 210 -8.52 9.29 -9.44
CA LEU A 210 -8.74 7.87 -9.27
C LEU A 210 -9.76 7.62 -8.14
N GLN A 211 -10.46 6.50 -8.21
CA GLN A 211 -11.24 5.97 -7.10
C GLN A 211 -10.57 4.71 -6.56
N GLY A 212 -10.42 4.66 -5.23
CA GLY A 212 -9.85 3.51 -4.55
C GLY A 212 -10.91 2.66 -3.84
N TYR A 213 -10.65 1.37 -3.79
CA TYR A 213 -11.50 0.38 -3.11
C TYR A 213 -10.60 -0.60 -2.37
N TYR A 214 -11.12 -1.11 -1.24
CA TYR A 214 -10.47 -2.17 -0.48
C TYR A 214 -11.32 -3.42 -0.43
N MET A 215 -10.67 -4.58 -0.28
CA MET A 215 -11.28 -5.85 0.10
C MET A 215 -10.48 -6.52 1.19
N ASP A 216 -11.14 -7.24 2.07
CA ASP A 216 -10.47 -8.05 3.06
C ASP A 216 -9.85 -9.31 2.43
N ARG A 217 -8.74 -9.75 3.01
CA ARG A 217 -8.02 -10.94 2.52
C ARG A 217 -8.91 -12.18 2.62
N ASP A 218 -9.64 -12.31 3.72
CA ASP A 218 -10.49 -13.47 3.99
C ASP A 218 -11.62 -13.60 2.97
N GLU A 219 -12.19 -12.48 2.53
CA GLU A 219 -13.21 -12.44 1.49
C GLU A 219 -12.72 -13.01 0.17
N ILE A 220 -11.54 -12.55 -0.28
CA ILE A 220 -10.96 -13.01 -1.56
C ILE A 220 -10.52 -14.48 -1.47
N ILE A 221 -9.85 -14.87 -0.38
CA ILE A 221 -9.39 -16.24 -0.19
C ILE A 221 -10.60 -17.19 -0.03
N GLY A 222 -11.63 -16.77 0.72
CA GLY A 222 -12.87 -17.54 0.87
C GLY A 222 -13.56 -17.78 -0.47
N ARG A 223 -13.65 -16.73 -1.32
CA ARG A 223 -14.20 -16.85 -2.68
C ARG A 223 -13.36 -17.78 -3.55
N LEU A 224 -12.03 -17.62 -3.52
CA LEU A 224 -11.11 -18.48 -4.26
C LEU A 224 -11.27 -19.96 -3.86
N ASN A 225 -11.35 -20.25 -2.56
CA ASN A 225 -11.52 -21.60 -2.04
C ASN A 225 -12.85 -22.22 -2.47
N TYR A 226 -13.92 -21.41 -2.52
CA TYR A 226 -15.22 -21.85 -3.05
C TYR A 226 -15.15 -22.20 -4.54
N LEU A 227 -14.44 -21.40 -5.33
CA LEU A 227 -14.34 -21.60 -6.80
C LEU A 227 -13.41 -22.76 -7.19
N LYS A 228 -12.58 -23.27 -6.27
CA LYS A 228 -11.70 -24.43 -6.50
C LYS A 228 -12.38 -25.78 -6.26
N LYS A 229 -13.61 -25.76 -5.74
CA LYS A 229 -14.43 -26.97 -5.55
C LYS A 229 -15.13 -27.34 -6.86
#